data_fc51800aa05c16838ae0f542d1aa019d
#
_entry.id   fc51800aa05c16838ae0f542d1aa019d
#
_cell.length_a   1.000
_cell.length_b   1.000
_cell.length_c   1.000
_cell.angle_alpha   90.00
_cell.angle_beta   90.00
_cell.angle_gamma   90.00
#
_symmetry.space_group_name_H-M   'P 1'
#
loop_
_entity.id
_entity.type
_entity.pdbx_description
1 polymer ?
#
loop_
_entity_poly.entity_id
_entity_poly.type
_entity_poly.pdbx_seq_one_letter_code
_entity_poly.pdbx_strand_id
1 'polypeptide(L)'
;TPSNSSAASDVYKRQVRYGLTRDFVRCIEAVMPDGSIMNFSSNVVKNTTGYDVKDLVIGSEGTLCILTQVTLKLLPAPTCTCTLVMPFRSLEECADMVPKVLELPFVPTAIEFLERELIDIVKRNLNKMFPVKQGEAVLIVMYDASSKQELDSAVEAAAEAALANGALDCCIAGTPERAGAVWSVRGRILEGMK
;
A
#
# COMPACT_ATOMS: atom_id res chain seq x y z
N THR A 1 -5.75 -23.18 0.97
CA THR A 1 -5.98 -21.76 0.61
C THR A 1 -5.19 -20.91 1.58
N PRO A 2 -4.22 -20.11 1.16
CA PRO A 2 -3.58 -19.17 2.06
C PRO A 2 -4.63 -18.18 2.55
N SER A 3 -4.65 -17.92 3.85
CA SER A 3 -5.56 -16.97 4.46
C SER A 3 -5.38 -15.58 3.81
N ASN A 4 -6.41 -15.08 3.16
CA ASN A 4 -6.40 -13.85 2.37
C ASN A 4 -6.23 -12.56 3.21
N SER A 5 -5.95 -12.66 4.50
CA SER A 5 -5.67 -11.49 5.35
C SER A 5 -4.38 -10.77 4.97
N SER A 6 -3.37 -11.48 4.47
CA SER A 6 -2.12 -10.86 3.99
C SER A 6 -2.30 -10.11 2.66
N ALA A 7 -3.15 -10.63 1.77
CA ALA A 7 -3.46 -9.97 0.50
C ALA A 7 -4.28 -8.68 0.72
N ALA A 8 -5.25 -8.69 1.63
CA ALA A 8 -6.00 -7.48 1.99
C ALA A 8 -5.11 -6.41 2.64
N SER A 9 -4.17 -6.80 3.49
CA SER A 9 -3.18 -5.89 4.07
C SER A 9 -2.23 -5.30 3.02
N ASP A 10 -1.89 -6.05 1.98
CA ASP A 10 -1.00 -5.59 0.91
C ASP A 10 -1.71 -4.60 -0.02
N VAL A 11 -2.99 -4.81 -0.31
CA VAL A 11 -3.82 -3.85 -1.06
C VAL A 11 -3.96 -2.53 -0.28
N TYR A 12 -4.14 -2.58 1.03
CA TYR A 12 -4.23 -1.39 1.87
C TYR A 12 -2.98 -0.50 1.77
N LYS A 13 -1.79 -1.07 1.72
CA LYS A 13 -0.52 -0.33 1.60
C LYS A 13 -0.31 0.30 0.22
N ARG A 14 -0.99 -0.17 -0.81
CA ARG A 14 -0.84 0.26 -2.21
C ARG A 14 -1.95 1.21 -2.68
N GLN A 15 -2.68 1.83 -1.76
CA GLN A 15 -3.84 2.67 -2.05
C GLN A 15 -3.53 3.95 -2.82
N VAL A 16 -2.30 4.45 -2.74
CA VAL A 16 -1.90 5.67 -3.44
C VAL A 16 -2.07 5.51 -4.96
N ARG A 17 -1.64 4.38 -5.52
CA ARG A 17 -1.75 4.10 -6.95
C ARG A 17 -3.04 3.36 -7.32
N TYR A 18 -3.45 2.41 -6.50
CA TYR A 18 -4.51 1.47 -6.88
C TYR A 18 -5.87 1.78 -6.26
N GLY A 19 -5.97 2.71 -5.32
CA GLY A 19 -7.22 3.02 -4.64
C GLY A 19 -7.62 1.96 -3.61
N LEU A 20 -8.92 1.84 -3.36
CA LEU A 20 -9.49 0.98 -2.34
C LEU A 20 -9.99 -0.34 -2.92
N THR A 21 -10.19 -1.34 -2.06
CA THR A 21 -10.76 -2.64 -2.45
C THR A 21 -12.11 -2.49 -3.15
N ARG A 22 -12.95 -1.52 -2.73
CA ARG A 22 -14.25 -1.24 -3.37
C ARG A 22 -14.13 -0.88 -4.83
N ASP A 23 -13.04 -0.23 -5.25
CA ASP A 23 -12.81 0.20 -6.64
C ASP A 23 -12.57 -1.01 -7.57
N PHE A 24 -12.29 -2.17 -7.00
CA PHE A 24 -12.06 -3.43 -7.70
C PHE A 24 -13.26 -4.38 -7.67
N VAL A 25 -14.25 -4.14 -6.81
CA VAL A 25 -15.44 -4.99 -6.73
C VAL A 25 -16.42 -4.61 -7.84
N ARG A 26 -16.71 -5.55 -8.73
CA ARG A 26 -17.69 -5.38 -9.81
C ARG A 26 -19.09 -5.84 -9.42
N CYS A 27 -19.18 -6.98 -8.76
CA CYS A 27 -20.44 -7.64 -8.44
C CYS A 27 -20.28 -8.40 -7.13
N ILE A 28 -21.37 -8.45 -6.38
CA ILE A 28 -21.46 -9.18 -5.10
C ILE A 28 -22.72 -10.05 -5.16
N GLU A 29 -22.60 -11.32 -4.75
CA GLU A 29 -23.73 -12.15 -4.35
C GLU A 29 -23.75 -12.20 -2.81
N ALA A 30 -24.92 -12.04 -2.23
CA ALA A 30 -25.08 -12.07 -0.78
C ALA A 30 -26.39 -12.70 -0.35
N VAL A 31 -26.39 -13.30 0.85
CA VAL A 31 -27.58 -13.76 1.55
C VAL A 31 -28.06 -12.65 2.48
N MET A 32 -29.31 -12.25 2.30
CA MET A 32 -29.98 -11.22 3.09
C MET A 32 -30.48 -11.78 4.42
N PRO A 33 -30.86 -10.92 5.41
CA PRO A 33 -31.39 -11.38 6.72
C PRO A 33 -32.62 -12.24 6.64
N ASP A 34 -33.43 -12.12 5.58
CA ASP A 34 -34.63 -12.94 5.33
C ASP A 34 -34.31 -14.28 4.66
N GLY A 35 -33.02 -14.57 4.39
CA GLY A 35 -32.57 -15.78 3.69
C GLY A 35 -32.62 -15.70 2.17
N SER A 36 -33.07 -14.60 1.58
CA SER A 36 -33.03 -14.41 0.12
C SER A 36 -31.61 -14.20 -0.39
N ILE A 37 -31.32 -14.70 -1.60
CA ILE A 37 -30.05 -14.49 -2.29
C ILE A 37 -30.22 -13.32 -3.26
N MET A 38 -29.37 -12.31 -3.12
CA MET A 38 -29.37 -11.13 -3.98
C MET A 38 -28.03 -10.94 -4.67
N ASN A 39 -28.09 -10.50 -5.93
CA ASN A 39 -26.93 -10.05 -6.68
C ASN A 39 -26.94 -8.52 -6.78
N PHE A 40 -25.87 -7.89 -6.30
CA PHE A 40 -25.68 -6.44 -6.36
C PHE A 40 -24.71 -6.10 -7.49
N SER A 41 -25.20 -5.24 -8.41
CA SER A 41 -24.47 -4.85 -9.64
C SER A 41 -24.34 -6.00 -10.65
N SER A 42 -23.60 -5.79 -11.70
CA SER A 42 -23.37 -6.75 -12.77
C SER A 42 -21.90 -6.73 -13.21
N ASN A 43 -21.42 -7.86 -13.77
CA ASN A 43 -20.03 -7.98 -14.23
C ASN A 43 -19.83 -7.28 -15.58
N VAL A 44 -20.15 -5.99 -15.66
CA VAL A 44 -19.94 -5.14 -16.83
C VAL A 44 -18.91 -4.06 -16.53
N VAL A 45 -18.22 -3.58 -17.55
CA VAL A 45 -17.19 -2.54 -17.42
C VAL A 45 -17.81 -1.17 -17.10
N LYS A 46 -18.97 -0.88 -17.69
CA LYS A 46 -19.69 0.37 -17.51
C LYS A 46 -21.12 0.09 -17.05
N ASN A 47 -21.46 0.55 -15.88
CA ASN A 47 -22.83 0.54 -15.35
C ASN A 47 -23.13 1.88 -14.71
N THR A 48 -24.10 2.60 -15.31
CA THR A 48 -24.53 3.91 -14.83
C THR A 48 -26.03 3.92 -14.51
N THR A 49 -26.65 2.74 -14.43
CA THR A 49 -28.09 2.58 -14.22
C THR A 49 -28.39 2.35 -12.75
N GLY A 50 -29.17 3.26 -12.15
CA GLY A 50 -29.62 3.13 -10.77
C GLY A 50 -28.57 3.45 -9.72
N TYR A 51 -28.87 3.09 -8.47
CA TYR A 51 -27.95 3.26 -7.35
C TYR A 51 -26.90 2.14 -7.32
N ASP A 52 -25.68 2.47 -6.89
CA ASP A 52 -24.65 1.47 -6.64
C ASP A 52 -24.80 0.86 -5.22
N VAL A 53 -25.75 -0.06 -5.10
CA VAL A 53 -26.08 -0.71 -3.82
C VAL A 53 -24.94 -1.60 -3.33
N LYS A 54 -24.08 -2.09 -4.22
CA LYS A 54 -22.89 -2.85 -3.83
C LYS A 54 -21.97 -2.03 -2.90
N ASP A 55 -21.85 -0.72 -3.14
CA ASP A 55 -21.01 0.15 -2.31
C ASP A 55 -21.60 0.44 -0.93
N LEU A 56 -22.90 0.22 -0.74
CA LEU A 56 -23.53 0.23 0.57
C LEU A 56 -23.17 -1.04 1.38
N VAL A 57 -23.08 -2.18 0.71
CA VAL A 57 -22.73 -3.47 1.34
C VAL A 57 -21.23 -3.53 1.68
N ILE A 58 -20.38 -2.98 0.80
CA ILE A 58 -18.93 -2.95 1.06
C ILE A 58 -18.63 -1.99 2.23
N GLY A 59 -18.03 -2.54 3.29
CA GLY A 59 -17.73 -1.79 4.52
C GLY A 59 -18.83 -1.88 5.58
N SER A 60 -19.88 -2.68 5.36
CA SER A 60 -20.95 -2.90 6.33
C SER A 60 -20.55 -3.80 7.51
N GLU A 61 -19.35 -4.38 7.50
CA GLU A 61 -18.81 -5.29 8.54
C GLU A 61 -19.76 -6.48 8.87
N GLY A 62 -20.49 -6.96 7.84
CA GLY A 62 -21.43 -8.08 8.00
C GLY A 62 -22.77 -7.72 8.65
N THR A 63 -23.06 -6.42 8.86
CA THR A 63 -24.31 -5.98 9.51
C THR A 63 -25.53 -6.00 8.60
N LEU A 64 -25.32 -5.98 7.27
CA LEU A 64 -26.42 -5.93 6.29
C LEU A 64 -26.72 -7.29 5.64
N CYS A 65 -25.71 -8.09 5.39
CA CYS A 65 -25.84 -9.38 4.70
C CYS A 65 -24.58 -10.23 4.87
N ILE A 66 -24.65 -11.49 4.41
CA ILE A 66 -23.51 -12.41 4.34
C ILE A 66 -23.06 -12.52 2.89
N LEU A 67 -21.82 -12.11 2.59
CA LEU A 67 -21.25 -12.22 1.25
C LEU A 67 -20.90 -13.67 0.93
N THR A 68 -21.41 -14.18 -0.19
CA THR A 68 -21.16 -15.54 -0.69
C THR A 68 -20.24 -15.56 -1.88
N GLN A 69 -20.31 -14.52 -2.76
CA GLN A 69 -19.45 -14.39 -3.92
C GLN A 69 -19.10 -12.94 -4.19
N VAL A 70 -17.85 -12.71 -4.62
CA VAL A 70 -17.37 -11.40 -5.05
C VAL A 70 -16.68 -11.54 -6.40
N THR A 71 -17.09 -10.72 -7.37
CA THR A 71 -16.43 -10.61 -8.67
C THR A 71 -15.51 -9.40 -8.65
N LEU A 72 -14.21 -9.61 -8.89
CA LEU A 72 -13.19 -8.57 -8.85
C LEU A 72 -12.72 -8.19 -10.26
N LYS A 73 -12.44 -6.89 -10.45
CA LYS A 73 -11.61 -6.38 -11.53
C LYS A 73 -10.17 -6.79 -11.29
N LEU A 74 -9.51 -7.33 -12.30
CA LEU A 74 -8.09 -7.66 -12.24
C LEU A 74 -7.26 -6.59 -12.93
N LEU A 75 -6.05 -6.38 -12.45
CA LEU A 75 -5.01 -5.57 -13.09
C LEU A 75 -3.85 -6.47 -13.53
N PRO A 76 -3.14 -6.10 -14.61
CA PRO A 76 -1.86 -6.74 -14.92
C PRO A 76 -0.89 -6.59 -13.74
N ALA A 77 -0.20 -7.66 -13.41
CA ALA A 77 0.85 -7.59 -12.41
C ALA A 77 2.00 -6.70 -12.92
N PRO A 78 2.59 -5.85 -12.07
CA PRO A 78 3.77 -5.08 -12.44
C PRO A 78 4.94 -6.05 -12.73
N THR A 79 5.76 -5.71 -13.72
CA THR A 79 6.92 -6.53 -14.09
C THR A 79 8.12 -6.28 -13.18
N CYS A 80 8.20 -5.09 -12.62
CA CYS A 80 9.28 -4.69 -11.71
C CYS A 80 8.77 -3.75 -10.61
N THR A 81 9.38 -3.85 -9.45
CA THR A 81 9.08 -3.04 -8.27
C THR A 81 10.37 -2.60 -7.60
N CYS A 82 10.35 -1.44 -6.97
CA CYS A 82 11.44 -0.95 -6.15
C CYS A 82 10.91 -0.23 -4.92
N THR A 83 11.61 -0.36 -3.80
CA THR A 83 11.34 0.36 -2.56
C THR A 83 12.50 1.27 -2.22
N LEU A 84 12.21 2.54 -2.00
CA LEU A 84 13.14 3.55 -1.49
C LEU A 84 12.91 3.74 0.01
N VAL A 85 14.00 3.95 0.74
CA VAL A 85 13.99 4.20 2.19
C VAL A 85 14.83 5.44 2.44
N MET A 86 14.18 6.53 2.78
CA MET A 86 14.77 7.87 2.88
C MET A 86 14.67 8.39 4.31
N PRO A 87 15.79 8.47 5.06
CA PRO A 87 15.81 9.01 6.42
C PRO A 87 15.83 10.54 6.41
N PHE A 88 15.12 11.14 7.37
CA PHE A 88 15.06 12.57 7.62
C PHE A 88 15.43 12.89 9.07
N ARG A 89 15.82 14.16 9.34
CA ARG A 89 16.21 14.61 10.69
C ARG A 89 15.03 14.71 11.63
N SER A 90 13.82 14.99 11.10
CA SER A 90 12.59 15.10 11.89
C SER A 90 11.41 14.46 11.16
N LEU A 91 10.31 14.24 11.89
CA LEU A 91 9.05 13.78 11.34
C LEU A 91 8.43 14.83 10.41
N GLU A 92 8.60 16.13 10.74
CA GLU A 92 8.09 17.23 9.91
C GLU A 92 8.77 17.25 8.54
N GLU A 93 10.11 17.21 8.49
CA GLU A 93 10.83 17.12 7.21
C GLU A 93 10.40 15.91 6.38
N CYS A 94 10.16 14.76 7.05
CA CYS A 94 9.68 13.54 6.43
C CYS A 94 8.27 13.71 5.86
N ALA A 95 7.35 14.32 6.61
CA ALA A 95 5.98 14.58 6.18
C ALA A 95 5.91 15.58 5.03
N ASP A 96 6.73 16.65 5.06
CA ASP A 96 6.82 17.67 4.01
C ASP A 96 7.34 17.10 2.67
N MET A 97 8.02 15.95 2.71
CA MET A 97 8.46 15.27 1.50
C MET A 97 7.32 14.53 0.78
N VAL A 98 6.26 14.13 1.48
CA VAL A 98 5.15 13.35 0.91
C VAL A 98 4.48 14.07 -0.28
N PRO A 99 4.02 15.33 -0.18
CA PRO A 99 3.44 16.04 -1.32
C PRO A 99 4.43 16.18 -2.47
N LYS A 100 5.71 16.39 -2.20
CA LYS A 100 6.74 16.53 -3.24
C LYS A 100 6.93 15.23 -4.04
N VAL A 101 6.84 14.07 -3.39
CA VAL A 101 6.85 12.78 -4.09
C VAL A 101 5.60 12.61 -4.95
N LEU A 102 4.44 13.09 -4.49
CA LEU A 102 3.18 13.00 -5.24
C LEU A 102 3.13 13.95 -6.45
N GLU A 103 3.90 15.03 -6.43
CA GLU A 103 4.03 15.99 -7.55
C GLU A 103 4.95 15.48 -8.67
N LEU A 104 5.73 14.42 -8.43
CA LEU A 104 6.57 13.83 -9.45
C LEU A 104 5.74 13.20 -10.57
N PRO A 105 6.27 13.10 -11.81
CA PRO A 105 5.54 12.53 -12.95
C PRO A 105 5.28 11.01 -12.83
N PHE A 106 5.74 10.39 -11.75
CA PHE A 106 5.59 8.96 -11.48
C PHE A 106 4.76 8.75 -10.22
N VAL A 107 3.56 8.15 -10.39
CA VAL A 107 2.68 7.87 -9.25
C VAL A 107 3.26 6.73 -8.40
N PRO A 108 3.63 6.98 -7.15
CA PRO A 108 4.12 5.93 -6.26
C PRO A 108 3.03 4.90 -5.95
N THR A 109 3.41 3.65 -5.81
CA THR A 109 2.50 2.57 -5.43
C THR A 109 2.10 2.67 -3.96
N ALA A 110 3.07 3.01 -3.11
CA ALA A 110 2.88 3.21 -1.68
C ALA A 110 3.79 4.30 -1.16
N ILE A 111 3.30 5.06 -0.19
CA ILE A 111 4.08 6.01 0.62
C ILE A 111 3.72 5.75 2.07
N GLU A 112 4.74 5.54 2.89
CA GLU A 112 4.59 5.32 4.33
C GLU A 112 5.72 6.06 5.05
N PHE A 113 5.48 6.60 6.23
CA PHE A 113 6.55 7.10 7.07
C PHE A 113 6.55 6.39 8.43
N LEU A 114 7.72 6.25 9.01
CA LEU A 114 7.93 5.60 10.30
C LEU A 114 8.88 6.44 11.15
N GLU A 115 8.56 6.59 12.42
CA GLU A 115 9.47 7.14 13.41
C GLU A 115 10.54 6.11 13.78
N ARG A 116 11.74 6.60 14.06
CA ARG A 116 12.88 5.76 14.43
C ARG A 116 12.59 4.89 15.64
N GLU A 117 11.91 5.45 16.63
CA GLU A 117 11.57 4.73 17.84
C GLU A 117 10.76 3.45 17.56
N LEU A 118 9.76 3.54 16.69
CA LEU A 118 8.95 2.38 16.28
C LEU A 118 9.78 1.32 15.55
N ILE A 119 10.69 1.76 14.67
CA ILE A 119 11.60 0.85 13.95
C ILE A 119 12.50 0.13 14.96
N ASP A 120 13.06 0.84 15.94
CA ASP A 120 13.98 0.28 16.92
C ASP A 120 13.29 -0.66 17.92
N ILE A 121 12.01 -0.40 18.27
CA ILE A 121 11.18 -1.33 19.04
C ILE A 121 11.03 -2.66 18.26
N VAL A 122 10.64 -2.61 17.00
CA VAL A 122 10.46 -3.82 16.18
C VAL A 122 11.78 -4.57 15.99
N LYS A 123 12.89 -3.85 15.78
CA LYS A 123 14.22 -4.47 15.67
C LYS A 123 14.61 -5.23 16.92
N ARG A 124 14.40 -4.62 18.11
CA ARG A 124 14.74 -5.24 19.41
C ARG A 124 13.85 -6.44 19.72
N ASN A 125 12.54 -6.29 19.57
CA ASN A 125 11.57 -7.28 20.04
C ASN A 125 11.39 -8.44 19.07
N LEU A 126 11.58 -8.21 17.77
CA LEU A 126 11.35 -9.21 16.72
C LEU A 126 12.64 -9.61 15.97
N ASN A 127 13.81 -9.12 16.41
CA ASN A 127 15.11 -9.36 15.78
C ASN A 127 15.10 -9.13 14.26
N LYS A 128 14.51 -7.99 13.83
CA LYS A 128 14.39 -7.63 12.41
C LYS A 128 15.50 -6.65 12.00
N MET A 129 15.96 -6.82 10.77
CA MET A 129 16.92 -5.90 10.16
C MET A 129 16.19 -4.77 9.44
N PHE A 130 16.70 -3.53 9.55
CA PHE A 130 16.24 -2.38 8.79
C PHE A 130 17.44 -1.69 8.14
N PRO A 131 17.38 -1.32 6.84
CA PRO A 131 18.57 -0.95 6.07
C PRO A 131 19.18 0.39 6.50
N VAL A 132 18.40 1.27 7.13
CA VAL A 132 18.82 2.63 7.48
C VAL A 132 18.97 2.76 9.00
N LYS A 133 20.08 3.38 9.44
CA LYS A 133 20.42 3.56 10.87
C LYS A 133 20.29 4.99 11.35
N GLN A 134 20.24 5.97 10.47
CA GLN A 134 20.21 7.40 10.77
C GLN A 134 18.81 8.01 10.59
N GLY A 135 18.61 9.23 11.08
CA GLY A 135 17.37 9.99 11.00
C GLY A 135 16.37 9.63 12.10
N GLU A 136 15.55 10.59 12.50
CA GLU A 136 14.47 10.42 13.49
C GLU A 136 13.18 9.88 12.84
N ALA A 137 12.99 10.15 11.54
CA ALA A 137 11.91 9.61 10.75
C ALA A 137 12.43 9.06 9.42
N VAL A 138 11.68 8.13 8.84
CA VAL A 138 12.02 7.47 7.58
C VAL A 138 10.79 7.46 6.68
N LEU A 139 10.95 7.98 5.45
CA LEU A 139 9.96 7.83 4.39
C LEU A 139 10.26 6.57 3.58
N ILE A 140 9.25 5.75 3.38
CA ILE A 140 9.31 4.55 2.55
C ILE A 140 8.42 4.78 1.35
N VAL A 141 9.00 4.75 0.15
CA VAL A 141 8.26 4.93 -1.11
C VAL A 141 8.46 3.70 -1.98
N MET A 142 7.37 3.18 -2.52
CA MET A 142 7.41 2.05 -3.45
C MET A 142 6.89 2.47 -4.81
N TYR A 143 7.59 2.03 -5.84
CA TYR A 143 7.16 2.16 -7.23
C TYR A 143 7.01 0.78 -7.88
N ASP A 144 5.93 0.63 -8.62
CA ASP A 144 5.68 -0.48 -9.54
C ASP A 144 5.74 0.06 -10.97
N ALA A 145 6.36 -0.67 -11.88
CA ALA A 145 6.44 -0.26 -13.29
C ALA A 145 6.28 -1.45 -14.25
N SER A 146 5.95 -1.13 -15.49
CA SER A 146 5.82 -2.09 -16.60
C SER A 146 7.16 -2.35 -17.31
N SER A 147 8.15 -1.49 -17.09
CA SER A 147 9.51 -1.64 -17.61
C SER A 147 10.54 -1.20 -16.59
N LYS A 148 11.75 -1.75 -16.73
CA LYS A 148 12.87 -1.36 -15.88
C LYS A 148 13.26 0.11 -16.08
N GLN A 149 13.23 0.61 -17.31
CA GLN A 149 13.54 2.00 -17.61
C GLN A 149 12.58 2.98 -16.91
N GLU A 150 11.27 2.70 -16.94
CA GLU A 150 10.28 3.50 -16.21
C GLU A 150 10.56 3.49 -14.72
N LEU A 151 10.86 2.31 -14.16
CA LEU A 151 11.19 2.15 -12.75
C LEU A 151 12.44 2.93 -12.36
N ASP A 152 13.52 2.79 -13.14
CA ASP A 152 14.79 3.48 -12.88
C ASP A 152 14.59 5.01 -12.90
N SER A 153 13.83 5.54 -13.88
CA SER A 153 13.50 6.98 -13.94
C SER A 153 12.68 7.46 -12.74
N ALA A 154 11.71 6.66 -12.29
CA ALA A 154 10.91 6.99 -11.11
C ALA A 154 11.74 7.01 -9.81
N VAL A 155 12.63 6.02 -9.67
CA VAL A 155 13.56 5.89 -8.53
C VAL A 155 14.54 7.05 -8.49
N GLU A 156 15.14 7.41 -9.63
CA GLU A 156 16.09 8.51 -9.77
C GLU A 156 15.42 9.85 -9.41
N ALA A 157 14.28 10.15 -10.01
CA ALA A 157 13.53 11.38 -9.72
C ALA A 157 13.15 11.51 -8.24
N ALA A 158 12.70 10.42 -7.62
CA ALA A 158 12.34 10.43 -6.20
C ALA A 158 13.55 10.58 -5.28
N ALA A 159 14.68 9.94 -5.62
CA ALA A 159 15.92 10.04 -4.86
C ALA A 159 16.51 11.45 -4.93
N GLU A 160 16.56 12.05 -6.13
CA GLU A 160 17.02 13.43 -6.32
C GLU A 160 16.13 14.43 -5.57
N ALA A 161 14.82 14.31 -5.70
CA ALA A 161 13.87 15.15 -4.99
C ALA A 161 14.04 15.04 -3.46
N ALA A 162 14.22 13.84 -2.93
CA ALA A 162 14.41 13.63 -1.50
C ALA A 162 15.71 14.25 -0.99
N LEU A 163 16.83 14.03 -1.67
CA LEU A 163 18.13 14.61 -1.30
C LEU A 163 18.12 16.13 -1.38
N ALA A 164 17.48 16.70 -2.40
CA ALA A 164 17.32 18.15 -2.55
C ALA A 164 16.42 18.77 -1.46
N ASN A 165 15.59 17.96 -0.78
CA ASN A 165 14.66 18.39 0.24
C ASN A 165 14.97 17.86 1.66
N GLY A 166 16.25 17.58 1.94
CA GLY A 166 16.73 17.34 3.30
C GLY A 166 16.82 15.87 3.71
N ALA A 167 16.55 14.92 2.83
CA ALA A 167 16.85 13.53 3.12
C ALA A 167 18.34 13.34 3.42
N LEU A 168 18.66 12.61 4.48
CA LEU A 168 20.05 12.35 4.90
C LEU A 168 20.72 11.31 4.01
N ASP A 169 19.95 10.47 3.34
CA ASP A 169 20.38 9.38 2.46
C ASP A 169 19.18 8.87 1.65
N CYS A 170 19.43 8.08 0.63
CA CYS A 170 18.40 7.35 -0.10
C CYS A 170 18.86 5.91 -0.34
N CYS A 171 18.33 4.99 0.45
CA CYS A 171 18.63 3.56 0.35
C CYS A 171 17.66 2.90 -0.63
N ILE A 172 18.19 2.27 -1.69
CA ILE A 172 17.42 1.54 -2.69
C ILE A 172 17.33 0.06 -2.28
N ALA A 173 16.14 -0.40 -1.93
CA ALA A 173 15.84 -1.82 -1.68
C ALA A 173 15.33 -2.47 -2.98
N GLY A 174 16.24 -2.63 -3.95
CA GLY A 174 15.93 -3.09 -5.31
C GLY A 174 15.77 -4.61 -5.45
N THR A 175 15.98 -5.39 -4.39
CA THR A 175 15.72 -6.84 -4.43
C THR A 175 14.49 -7.21 -3.57
N PRO A 176 13.75 -8.28 -3.93
CA PRO A 176 12.59 -8.73 -3.17
C PRO A 176 12.89 -8.96 -1.68
N GLU A 177 14.07 -9.48 -1.35
CA GLU A 177 14.49 -9.77 0.03
C GLU A 177 14.69 -8.47 0.83
N ARG A 178 15.37 -7.47 0.23
CA ARG A 178 15.60 -6.17 0.86
C ARG A 178 14.29 -5.40 1.04
N ALA A 179 13.46 -5.34 0.00
CA ALA A 179 12.14 -4.75 0.08
C ALA A 179 11.28 -5.46 1.13
N GLY A 180 11.27 -6.80 1.13
CA GLY A 180 10.57 -7.63 2.11
C GLY A 180 11.01 -7.37 3.54
N ALA A 181 12.30 -7.12 3.79
CA ALA A 181 12.79 -6.74 5.11
C ALA A 181 12.19 -5.41 5.59
N VAL A 182 12.17 -4.38 4.74
CA VAL A 182 11.58 -3.07 5.05
C VAL A 182 10.10 -3.20 5.37
N TRP A 183 9.32 -3.82 4.49
CA TRP A 183 7.89 -3.99 4.65
C TRP A 183 7.51 -4.91 5.82
N SER A 184 8.37 -5.88 6.16
CA SER A 184 8.21 -6.75 7.34
C SER A 184 8.28 -5.94 8.65
N VAL A 185 9.19 -4.98 8.76
CA VAL A 185 9.27 -4.09 9.93
C VAL A 185 7.99 -3.26 10.04
N ARG A 186 7.58 -2.58 8.97
CA ARG A 186 6.34 -1.79 8.94
C ARG A 186 5.11 -2.62 9.30
N GLY A 187 4.99 -3.83 8.77
CA GLY A 187 3.83 -4.70 8.99
C GLY A 187 3.71 -5.26 10.42
N ARG A 188 4.78 -5.20 11.20
CA ARG A 188 4.84 -5.79 12.56
C ARG A 188 4.98 -4.77 13.69
N ILE A 189 4.74 -3.49 13.42
CA ILE A 189 4.83 -2.44 14.45
C ILE A 189 3.93 -2.76 15.64
N LEU A 190 2.66 -3.10 15.41
CA LEU A 190 1.71 -3.43 16.49
C LEU A 190 2.11 -4.71 17.26
N GLU A 191 2.73 -5.68 16.60
CA GLU A 191 3.26 -6.88 17.23
C GLU A 191 4.50 -6.56 18.08
N GLY A 192 5.36 -5.69 17.58
CA GLY A 192 6.57 -5.25 18.26
C GLY A 192 6.33 -4.36 19.48
N MET A 193 5.15 -3.72 19.57
CA MET A 193 4.77 -2.86 20.71
C MET A 193 4.10 -3.63 21.86
N LYS A 194 3.78 -4.88 21.68
CA LYS A 194 3.23 -5.78 22.72
C LYS A 194 4.35 -6.42 23.51
#